data_d47a5c1d644eb4b3fe16fd499ed7cbdb
#
_entry.id   d47a5c1d644eb4b3fe16fd499ed7cbdb
#
_cell.length_a   1.000
_cell.length_b   1.000
_cell.length_c   1.000
_cell.angle_alpha   90.00
_cell.angle_beta   90.00
_cell.angle_gamma   90.00
#
_symmetry.space_group_name_H-M   'P 1'
#
loop_
_entity.id
_entity.type
_entity.pdbx_description
1 polymer ?
#
loop_
_entity_poly.entity_id
_entity_poly.type
_entity_poly.pdbx_seq_one_letter_code
_entity_poly.pdbx_strand_id
1 'polypeptide(L)'
;MEVNKIYHSDWMNNNLPDKSVQLIIADPPYYKVKGDFDFVWKTFDDYLQDVERWAIECKRVLADNGTLYWYGDAKNIAYAQIIFDKHFNLLNSLVWENTNDHKQQIRFNPDLRTFAPLTERILVYSNEMGWDTPLSLVYQNENCFAEIKEYLYSEAEALKMTWKEINRDLLRTTFEGGGGRAYNMLSRTRTRWDFPDEENYKKLQKSGRFQKSYEQLKKEYEQLKKEYENMMRPFNNERFYGDVIRIPNYETGNH
;
A
#
# COMPACT_ATOMS: atom_id res chain seq x y z
N MET A 1 18.26 11.44 -14.55
CA MET A 1 19.33 10.90 -13.67
C MET A 1 19.65 9.48 -14.10
N GLU A 2 20.91 9.05 -13.99
CA GLU A 2 21.28 7.66 -14.21
C GLU A 2 20.96 6.83 -12.96
N VAL A 3 20.53 5.59 -13.16
CA VAL A 3 20.24 4.66 -12.06
C VAL A 3 21.53 4.15 -11.39
N ASN A 4 21.43 3.71 -10.15
CA ASN A 4 22.55 3.16 -9.35
C ASN A 4 23.71 4.15 -9.14
N LYS A 5 23.42 5.44 -9.04
CA LYS A 5 24.40 6.48 -8.75
C LYS A 5 23.97 7.32 -7.55
N ILE A 6 24.99 7.81 -6.83
CA ILE A 6 24.81 8.79 -5.74
C ILE A 6 25.01 10.19 -6.34
N TYR A 7 24.08 11.10 -6.07
CA TYR A 7 24.13 12.48 -6.50
C TYR A 7 24.27 13.39 -5.28
N HIS A 8 25.21 14.32 -5.35
CA HIS A 8 25.33 15.40 -4.37
C HIS A 8 24.67 16.66 -4.96
N SER A 9 23.41 16.87 -4.64
CA SER A 9 22.64 18.02 -5.15
C SER A 9 21.50 18.35 -4.19
N ASP A 10 21.00 19.57 -4.29
CA ASP A 10 19.78 19.97 -3.62
C ASP A 10 18.59 19.18 -4.19
N TRP A 11 17.78 18.62 -3.31
CA TRP A 11 16.56 17.90 -3.66
C TRP A 11 15.62 18.73 -4.54
N MET A 12 15.49 20.03 -4.27
CA MET A 12 14.61 20.92 -5.03
C MET A 12 15.08 21.16 -6.47
N ASN A 13 16.32 20.83 -6.78
CA ASN A 13 16.92 20.96 -8.12
C ASN A 13 17.09 19.61 -8.83
N ASN A 14 16.35 18.58 -8.41
CA ASN A 14 16.36 17.30 -9.10
C ASN A 14 15.70 17.42 -10.49
N ASN A 15 16.16 16.63 -11.45
CA ASN A 15 15.60 16.55 -12.80
C ASN A 15 14.82 15.25 -13.02
N LEU A 16 14.18 14.71 -11.98
CA LEU A 16 13.37 13.51 -12.08
C LEU A 16 12.05 13.85 -12.81
N PRO A 17 11.61 13.00 -13.75
CA PRO A 17 10.30 13.16 -14.36
C PRO A 17 9.18 12.99 -13.32
N ASP A 18 8.03 13.58 -13.62
CA ASP A 18 6.83 13.40 -12.82
C ASP A 18 6.46 11.91 -12.74
N LYS A 19 6.00 11.46 -11.57
CA LYS A 19 5.51 10.10 -11.32
C LYS A 19 6.48 8.98 -11.73
N SER A 20 7.78 9.22 -11.61
CA SER A 20 8.83 8.31 -12.09
C SER A 20 9.48 7.46 -10.99
N VAL A 21 9.19 7.73 -9.72
CA VAL A 21 9.85 7.11 -8.57
C VAL A 21 8.87 6.26 -7.78
N GLN A 22 9.12 4.96 -7.64
CA GLN A 22 8.27 4.05 -6.86
C GLN A 22 8.53 4.11 -5.35
N LEU A 23 9.73 4.50 -4.94
CA LEU A 23 10.11 4.55 -3.53
C LEU A 23 10.91 5.81 -3.22
N ILE A 24 10.44 6.56 -2.25
CA ILE A 24 11.18 7.67 -1.64
C ILE A 24 11.47 7.31 -0.20
N ILE A 25 12.73 7.36 0.21
CA ILE A 25 13.15 7.28 1.62
C ILE A 25 13.86 8.59 1.93
N ALA A 26 13.22 9.44 2.72
CA ALA A 26 13.71 10.78 3.04
C ALA A 26 14.06 10.89 4.51
N ASP A 27 15.32 11.22 4.79
CA ASP A 27 15.83 11.58 6.13
C ASP A 27 16.29 13.04 6.09
N PRO A 28 15.33 13.99 6.15
CA PRO A 28 15.66 15.42 6.04
C PRO A 28 16.29 15.94 7.31
N PRO A 29 16.88 17.14 7.31
CA PRO A 29 17.27 17.83 8.54
C PRO A 29 16.06 18.03 9.47
N TYR A 30 16.27 17.84 10.78
CA TYR A 30 15.24 18.00 11.82
C TYR A 30 15.47 19.34 12.54
N TYR A 31 14.53 20.23 12.50
CA TYR A 31 14.69 21.58 13.05
C TYR A 31 15.22 21.58 14.51
N LYS A 32 16.47 22.08 14.70
CA LYS A 32 17.15 22.24 16.01
C LYS A 32 17.23 20.97 16.87
N VAL A 33 17.56 19.84 16.27
CA VAL A 33 17.64 18.54 16.96
C VAL A 33 19.08 18.01 17.06
N LYS A 34 19.84 17.99 15.94
CA LYS A 34 21.18 17.40 15.87
C LYS A 34 22.25 18.42 15.45
N GLY A 35 23.01 18.17 14.39
CA GLY A 35 24.13 18.97 13.93
C GLY A 35 23.78 20.32 13.31
N ASP A 36 24.81 21.03 12.83
CA ASP A 36 24.69 22.38 12.26
C ASP A 36 23.69 22.46 11.10
N PHE A 37 23.50 21.38 10.37
CA PHE A 37 22.53 21.27 9.29
C PHE A 37 21.06 21.39 9.76
N ASP A 38 20.78 21.16 11.05
CA ASP A 38 19.44 21.31 11.64
C ASP A 38 19.19 22.75 12.12
N PHE A 39 20.19 23.62 12.10
CA PHE A 39 20.12 24.98 12.61
C PHE A 39 20.14 26.06 11.51
N VAL A 40 19.87 25.69 10.27
CA VAL A 40 19.90 26.60 9.11
C VAL A 40 18.70 27.54 9.06
N TRP A 41 17.57 27.16 9.65
CA TRP A 41 16.36 27.99 9.67
C TRP A 41 16.35 28.96 10.85
N LYS A 42 15.96 30.20 10.58
CA LYS A 42 15.81 31.22 11.61
C LYS A 42 14.60 30.97 12.49
N THR A 43 13.47 30.63 11.87
CA THR A 43 12.22 30.36 12.57
C THR A 43 11.70 28.96 12.28
N PHE A 44 10.78 28.50 13.12
CA PHE A 44 10.11 27.22 12.87
C PHE A 44 9.20 27.28 11.64
N ASP A 45 8.62 28.44 11.37
CA ASP A 45 7.79 28.65 10.18
C ASP A 45 8.59 28.54 8.88
N ASP A 46 9.84 29.04 8.86
CA ASP A 46 10.74 28.86 7.69
C ASP A 46 10.99 27.36 7.42
N TYR A 47 11.21 26.58 8.49
CA TYR A 47 11.35 25.13 8.37
C TYR A 47 10.08 24.48 7.81
N LEU A 48 8.90 24.85 8.32
CA LEU A 48 7.64 24.29 7.83
C LEU A 48 7.34 24.66 6.37
N GLN A 49 7.77 25.84 5.91
CA GLN A 49 7.68 26.21 4.49
C GLN A 49 8.55 25.27 3.62
N ASP A 50 9.75 24.93 4.07
CA ASP A 50 10.57 23.97 3.33
C ASP A 50 9.99 22.55 3.38
N VAL A 51 9.40 22.12 4.50
CA VAL A 51 8.66 20.84 4.59
C VAL A 51 7.51 20.81 3.57
N GLU A 52 6.74 21.89 3.42
CA GLU A 52 5.67 21.98 2.41
C GLU A 52 6.23 21.89 0.99
N ARG A 53 7.32 22.58 0.68
CA ARG A 53 7.99 22.51 -0.63
C ARG A 53 8.49 21.08 -0.93
N TRP A 54 9.09 20.43 0.05
CA TRP A 54 9.55 19.05 -0.09
C TRP A 54 8.38 18.07 -0.29
N ALA A 55 7.27 18.26 0.42
CA ALA A 55 6.08 17.44 0.25
C ALA A 55 5.51 17.56 -1.17
N ILE A 56 5.41 18.78 -1.71
CA ILE A 56 4.96 19.03 -3.07
C ILE A 56 5.89 18.36 -4.09
N GLU A 57 7.20 18.46 -3.90
CA GLU A 57 8.16 17.85 -4.80
C GLU A 57 8.14 16.31 -4.72
N CYS A 58 8.03 15.75 -3.52
CA CYS A 58 7.81 14.30 -3.35
C CYS A 58 6.53 13.86 -4.08
N LYS A 59 5.44 14.64 -3.99
CA LYS A 59 4.18 14.36 -4.69
C LYS A 59 4.34 14.36 -6.20
N ARG A 60 5.12 15.29 -6.73
CA ARG A 60 5.38 15.41 -8.16
C ARG A 60 6.11 14.19 -8.71
N VAL A 61 7.17 13.74 -8.04
CA VAL A 61 8.03 12.66 -8.53
C VAL A 61 7.55 11.26 -8.18
N LEU A 62 6.75 11.09 -7.11
CA LEU A 62 6.27 9.79 -6.66
C LEU A 62 5.24 9.22 -7.65
N ALA A 63 5.47 7.99 -8.11
CA ALA A 63 4.51 7.26 -8.94
C ALA A 63 3.16 7.07 -8.23
N ASP A 64 2.09 6.86 -8.98
CA ASP A 64 0.74 6.69 -8.41
C ASP A 64 0.69 5.51 -7.43
N ASN A 65 1.44 4.44 -7.69
CA ASN A 65 1.62 3.28 -6.82
C ASN A 65 2.89 3.34 -5.96
N GLY A 66 3.48 4.52 -5.79
CA GLY A 66 4.71 4.70 -5.04
C GLY A 66 4.49 4.74 -3.53
N THR A 67 5.58 4.56 -2.79
CA THR A 67 5.62 4.66 -1.32
C THR A 67 6.66 5.69 -0.89
N LEU A 68 6.29 6.56 0.04
CA LEU A 68 7.17 7.54 0.68
C LEU A 68 7.36 7.18 2.15
N TYR A 69 8.61 7.07 2.59
CA TYR A 69 9.02 7.00 3.99
C TYR A 69 9.68 8.33 4.36
N TRP A 70 9.10 9.02 5.34
CA TRP A 70 9.58 10.29 5.84
C TRP A 70 10.02 10.16 7.29
N TYR A 71 11.33 10.31 7.52
CA TYR A 71 11.90 10.26 8.86
C TYR A 71 11.76 11.58 9.59
N GLY A 72 11.68 11.51 10.91
CA GLY A 72 11.64 12.68 11.75
C GLY A 72 11.80 12.37 13.23
N ASP A 73 12.12 13.41 14.01
CA ASP A 73 12.19 13.30 15.44
C ASP A 73 10.80 13.37 16.10
N ALA A 74 10.70 12.89 17.31
CA ALA A 74 9.44 12.85 18.06
C ALA A 74 8.86 14.25 18.38
N LYS A 75 9.68 15.32 18.33
CA LYS A 75 9.27 16.68 18.65
C LYS A 75 8.56 17.36 17.48
N ASN A 76 9.08 17.17 16.26
CA ASN A 76 8.68 17.96 15.11
C ASN A 76 7.85 17.17 14.09
N ILE A 77 7.86 15.84 14.13
CA ILE A 77 7.22 14.97 13.12
C ILE A 77 5.72 15.22 12.95
N ALA A 78 5.01 15.58 14.02
CA ALA A 78 3.58 15.85 13.96
C ALA A 78 3.23 17.05 13.05
N TYR A 79 4.09 18.05 13.00
CA TYR A 79 3.90 19.21 12.11
C TYR A 79 4.17 18.83 10.64
N ALA A 80 5.18 18.01 10.39
CA ALA A 80 5.42 17.46 9.06
C ALA A 80 4.23 16.59 8.62
N GLN A 81 3.67 15.77 9.52
CA GLN A 81 2.48 14.97 9.22
C GLN A 81 1.31 15.83 8.76
N ILE A 82 0.97 16.89 9.49
CA ILE A 82 -0.13 17.80 9.12
C ILE A 82 0.06 18.39 7.71
N ILE A 83 1.31 18.62 7.31
CA ILE A 83 1.65 19.11 5.98
C ILE A 83 1.47 18.00 4.94
N PHE A 84 2.06 16.85 5.17
CA PHE A 84 2.01 15.72 4.23
C PHE A 84 0.60 15.16 4.03
N ASP A 85 -0.25 15.18 5.07
CA ASP A 85 -1.65 14.72 5.00
C ASP A 85 -2.51 15.54 4.02
N LYS A 86 -2.05 16.75 3.61
CA LYS A 86 -2.70 17.52 2.54
C LYS A 86 -2.43 16.96 1.14
N HIS A 87 -1.36 16.20 0.98
CA HIS A 87 -0.84 15.75 -0.31
C HIS A 87 -0.93 14.22 -0.51
N PHE A 88 -0.92 13.46 0.57
CA PHE A 88 -0.79 12.01 0.57
C PHE A 88 -1.77 11.35 1.53
N ASN A 89 -1.98 10.05 1.35
CA ASN A 89 -2.68 9.22 2.32
C ASN A 89 -1.68 8.58 3.28
N LEU A 90 -1.84 8.84 4.58
CA LEU A 90 -1.03 8.21 5.62
C LEU A 90 -1.36 6.72 5.69
N LEU A 91 -0.36 5.86 5.54
CA LEU A 91 -0.48 4.42 5.70
C LEU A 91 -0.14 3.99 7.13
N ASN A 92 1.00 4.46 7.63
CA ASN A 92 1.49 4.13 8.97
C ASN A 92 2.29 5.28 9.58
N SER A 93 2.25 5.37 10.91
CA SER A 93 3.18 6.16 11.71
C SER A 93 4.03 5.18 12.52
N LEU A 94 5.20 4.83 12.00
CA LEU A 94 6.09 3.85 12.61
C LEU A 94 6.92 4.47 13.74
N VAL A 95 7.17 3.68 14.75
CA VAL A 95 8.08 4.00 15.84
C VAL A 95 9.32 3.14 15.69
N TRP A 96 10.47 3.74 15.46
CA TRP A 96 11.73 3.03 15.48
C TRP A 96 12.41 3.18 16.85
N GLU A 97 12.44 2.11 17.62
CA GLU A 97 13.16 2.03 18.87
C GLU A 97 14.64 1.68 18.59
N ASN A 98 15.53 2.59 18.93
CA ASN A 98 16.96 2.34 18.86
C ASN A 98 17.38 1.44 20.03
N THR A 99 17.79 0.21 19.72
CA THR A 99 18.15 -0.81 20.72
C THR A 99 19.65 -0.89 21.02
N ASN A 100 20.48 0.05 20.54
CA ASN A 100 21.90 0.10 20.86
C ASN A 100 22.13 0.30 22.36
N ASP A 101 23.02 -0.48 22.95
CA ASP A 101 23.32 -0.46 24.40
C ASP A 101 23.67 0.94 24.90
N HIS A 102 24.49 1.66 24.15
CA HIS A 102 24.89 3.04 24.51
C HIS A 102 23.68 3.99 24.59
N LYS A 103 22.77 3.94 23.63
CA LYS A 103 21.53 4.73 23.65
C LYS A 103 20.60 4.30 24.79
N GLN A 104 20.51 3.00 25.05
CA GLN A 104 19.68 2.46 26.12
C GLN A 104 20.16 2.90 27.53
N GLN A 105 21.46 3.17 27.70
CA GLN A 105 22.02 3.67 28.97
C GLN A 105 21.47 5.04 29.35
N ILE A 106 21.03 5.87 28.42
CA ILE A 106 20.45 7.20 28.72
C ILE A 106 19.27 7.09 29.69
N ARG A 107 18.49 6.02 29.64
CA ARG A 107 17.34 5.80 30.55
C ARG A 107 17.72 5.69 32.01
N PHE A 108 18.95 5.37 32.30
CA PHE A 108 19.47 5.22 33.67
C PHE A 108 20.08 6.51 34.22
N ASN A 109 20.06 7.61 33.49
CA ASN A 109 20.52 8.89 33.99
C ASN A 109 19.54 9.44 35.04
N PRO A 110 19.95 9.57 36.33
CA PRO A 110 19.07 10.04 37.40
C PRO A 110 18.66 11.52 37.25
N ASP A 111 19.38 12.29 36.43
CA ASP A 111 19.12 13.73 36.23
C ASP A 111 18.05 13.98 35.15
N LEU A 112 17.58 12.95 34.48
CA LEU A 112 16.50 13.11 33.52
C LEU A 112 15.22 13.59 34.21
N ARG A 113 14.60 14.60 33.59
CA ARG A 113 13.28 15.12 33.98
C ARG A 113 12.19 14.76 32.97
N THR A 114 12.53 13.96 31.95
CA THR A 114 11.63 13.45 30.89
C THR A 114 11.97 11.99 30.63
N PHE A 115 11.12 11.32 29.86
CA PHE A 115 11.48 10.00 29.34
C PHE A 115 12.68 10.09 28.40
N ALA A 116 13.56 9.08 28.41
CA ALA A 116 14.72 9.04 27.53
C ALA A 116 14.27 9.00 26.05
N PRO A 117 14.85 9.83 25.16
CA PRO A 117 14.50 9.87 23.74
C PRO A 117 15.15 8.71 22.99
N LEU A 118 14.56 7.54 23.06
CA LEU A 118 15.09 6.30 22.46
C LEU A 118 14.49 5.97 21.11
N THR A 119 13.58 6.79 20.61
CA THR A 119 12.80 6.47 19.40
C THR A 119 12.89 7.58 18.37
N GLU A 120 12.86 7.17 17.11
CA GLU A 120 12.59 8.02 15.96
C GLU A 120 11.21 7.71 15.37
N ARG A 121 10.72 8.54 14.50
CA ARG A 121 9.42 8.39 13.86
C ARG A 121 9.60 8.30 12.35
N ILE A 122 8.76 7.47 11.72
CA ILE A 122 8.75 7.33 10.27
C ILE A 122 7.30 7.37 9.81
N LEU A 123 6.94 8.39 9.04
CA LEU A 123 5.65 8.45 8.39
C LEU A 123 5.72 7.70 7.06
N VAL A 124 4.77 6.83 6.82
CA VAL A 124 4.67 6.06 5.57
C VAL A 124 3.46 6.52 4.80
N TYR A 125 3.67 6.98 3.59
CA TYR A 125 2.66 7.58 2.74
C TYR A 125 2.53 6.91 1.40
N SER A 126 1.35 7.04 0.80
CA SER A 126 1.05 6.61 -0.56
C SER A 126 0.04 7.55 -1.23
N ASN A 127 -0.07 7.46 -2.54
CA ASN A 127 -1.15 8.08 -3.30
C ASN A 127 -2.42 7.21 -3.30
N GLU A 128 -2.31 5.92 -2.97
CA GLU A 128 -3.42 4.98 -2.90
C GLU A 128 -4.30 5.22 -1.67
N MET A 129 -5.57 4.84 -1.77
CA MET A 129 -6.52 4.93 -0.65
C MET A 129 -6.29 3.81 0.37
N GLY A 130 -6.43 4.17 1.64
CA GLY A 130 -6.75 3.27 2.75
C GLY A 130 -5.67 2.28 3.19
N TRP A 131 -5.06 2.52 4.34
CA TRP A 131 -4.14 1.59 5.03
C TRP A 131 -4.81 0.29 5.49
N ASP A 132 -6.12 0.28 5.64
CA ASP A 132 -6.96 -0.82 6.15
C ASP A 132 -7.68 -1.61 5.05
N THR A 133 -7.47 -1.26 3.78
CA THR A 133 -8.17 -1.91 2.67
C THR A 133 -7.40 -3.15 2.20
N PRO A 134 -7.89 -4.37 2.48
CA PRO A 134 -7.27 -5.58 1.96
C PRO A 134 -7.24 -5.59 0.43
N LEU A 135 -6.19 -6.13 -0.14
CA LEU A 135 -5.99 -6.24 -1.59
C LEU A 135 -7.20 -6.84 -2.31
N SER A 136 -7.85 -7.83 -1.68
CA SER A 136 -9.08 -8.45 -2.20
C SER A 136 -10.26 -7.49 -2.34
N LEU A 137 -10.35 -6.46 -1.46
CA LEU A 137 -11.40 -5.45 -1.53
C LEU A 137 -11.07 -4.38 -2.58
N VAL A 138 -9.81 -4.08 -2.78
CA VAL A 138 -9.37 -3.14 -3.82
C VAL A 138 -9.72 -3.68 -5.21
N TYR A 139 -9.46 -4.95 -5.49
CA TYR A 139 -9.88 -5.59 -6.75
C TYR A 139 -11.38 -5.49 -7.01
N GLN A 140 -12.19 -5.49 -5.96
CA GLN A 140 -13.64 -5.42 -6.08
C GLN A 140 -14.13 -3.98 -6.29
N ASN A 141 -13.55 -3.04 -5.56
CA ASN A 141 -13.93 -1.63 -5.63
C ASN A 141 -13.61 -1.01 -7.00
N GLU A 142 -12.44 -1.35 -7.56
CA GLU A 142 -12.01 -0.84 -8.86
C GLU A 142 -12.64 -1.59 -10.05
N ASN A 143 -13.50 -2.57 -9.77
CA ASN A 143 -14.22 -3.31 -10.81
C ASN A 143 -13.31 -3.91 -11.91
N CYS A 144 -12.08 -4.27 -11.53
CA CYS A 144 -11.05 -4.72 -12.47
C CYS A 144 -11.43 -5.97 -13.29
N PHE A 145 -12.39 -6.75 -12.81
CA PHE A 145 -12.92 -7.94 -13.49
C PHE A 145 -14.31 -7.72 -14.12
N ALA A 146 -14.70 -6.46 -14.37
CA ALA A 146 -16.04 -6.13 -14.85
C ALA A 146 -16.44 -6.93 -16.10
N GLU A 147 -15.55 -7.03 -17.08
CA GLU A 147 -15.83 -7.74 -18.36
C GLU A 147 -16.04 -9.25 -18.15
N ILE A 148 -15.23 -9.86 -17.27
CA ILE A 148 -15.38 -11.29 -16.94
C ILE A 148 -16.68 -11.52 -16.16
N LYS A 149 -16.98 -10.67 -15.20
CA LYS A 149 -18.23 -10.73 -14.41
C LYS A 149 -19.45 -10.58 -15.32
N GLU A 150 -19.43 -9.63 -16.23
CA GLU A 150 -20.53 -9.40 -17.15
C GLU A 150 -20.72 -10.60 -18.12
N TYR A 151 -19.63 -11.15 -18.64
CA TYR A 151 -19.69 -12.36 -19.43
C TYR A 151 -20.34 -13.52 -18.66
N LEU A 152 -19.84 -13.83 -17.46
CA LEU A 152 -20.35 -14.91 -16.63
C LEU A 152 -21.82 -14.70 -16.24
N TYR A 153 -22.18 -13.46 -15.90
CA TYR A 153 -23.55 -13.09 -15.58
C TYR A 153 -24.49 -13.26 -16.76
N SER A 154 -24.12 -12.76 -17.95
CA SER A 154 -24.93 -12.85 -19.15
C SER A 154 -25.20 -14.30 -19.59
N GLU A 155 -24.18 -15.17 -19.50
CA GLU A 155 -24.33 -16.60 -19.76
C GLU A 155 -25.25 -17.27 -18.73
N ALA A 156 -25.17 -16.89 -17.48
CA ALA A 156 -26.03 -17.42 -16.42
C ALA A 156 -27.48 -16.91 -16.57
N GLU A 157 -27.68 -15.64 -16.90
CA GLU A 157 -29.03 -15.07 -17.13
C GLU A 157 -29.73 -15.75 -18.30
N ALA A 158 -28.99 -16.08 -19.34
CA ALA A 158 -29.51 -16.80 -20.51
C ALA A 158 -29.99 -18.24 -20.20
N LEU A 159 -29.62 -18.81 -19.09
CA LEU A 159 -30.14 -20.10 -18.60
C LEU A 159 -31.58 -19.98 -18.12
N LYS A 160 -32.04 -18.78 -17.76
CA LYS A 160 -33.38 -18.54 -17.16
C LYS A 160 -33.62 -19.37 -15.88
N MET A 161 -32.54 -19.63 -15.14
CA MET A 161 -32.53 -20.39 -13.89
C MET A 161 -32.23 -19.47 -12.71
N THR A 162 -32.82 -19.76 -11.56
CA THR A 162 -32.45 -19.10 -10.31
C THR A 162 -31.09 -19.60 -9.83
N TRP A 163 -30.40 -18.82 -8.97
CA TRP A 163 -29.13 -19.25 -8.37
C TRP A 163 -29.25 -20.58 -7.63
N LYS A 164 -30.41 -20.85 -7.03
CA LYS A 164 -30.68 -22.11 -6.34
C LYS A 164 -30.74 -23.29 -7.31
N GLU A 165 -31.36 -23.12 -8.43
CA GLU A 165 -31.44 -24.14 -9.49
C GLU A 165 -30.07 -24.38 -10.12
N ILE A 166 -29.30 -23.34 -10.40
CA ILE A 166 -27.93 -23.48 -10.91
C ILE A 166 -27.05 -24.27 -9.93
N ASN A 167 -27.14 -23.96 -8.62
CA ASN A 167 -26.41 -24.71 -7.60
C ASN A 167 -26.81 -26.19 -7.58
N ARG A 168 -28.12 -26.48 -7.57
CA ARG A 168 -28.64 -27.83 -7.47
C ARG A 168 -28.37 -28.67 -8.73
N ASP A 169 -28.72 -28.10 -9.90
CA ASP A 169 -28.85 -28.88 -11.14
C ASP A 169 -27.55 -28.90 -11.96
N LEU A 170 -26.78 -27.81 -11.94
CA LEU A 170 -25.53 -27.71 -12.68
C LEU A 170 -24.32 -27.96 -11.80
N LEU A 171 -24.17 -27.21 -10.72
CA LEU A 171 -22.98 -27.30 -9.86
C LEU A 171 -23.02 -28.49 -8.90
N ARG A 172 -24.21 -29.03 -8.66
CA ARG A 172 -24.44 -30.17 -7.72
C ARG A 172 -23.91 -29.89 -6.33
N THR A 173 -24.19 -28.68 -5.84
CA THR A 173 -23.83 -28.26 -4.49
C THR A 173 -25.09 -28.12 -3.65
N THR A 174 -25.04 -28.66 -2.44
CA THR A 174 -26.09 -28.44 -1.42
C THR A 174 -25.72 -27.17 -0.65
N PHE A 175 -26.57 -26.17 -0.70
CA PHE A 175 -26.39 -24.95 0.08
C PHE A 175 -27.74 -24.49 0.66
N GLU A 176 -27.78 -24.40 1.99
CA GLU A 176 -28.92 -23.87 2.72
C GLU A 176 -28.68 -22.39 3.02
N GLY A 177 -29.05 -21.49 2.09
CA GLY A 177 -28.91 -20.03 2.29
C GLY A 177 -28.61 -19.27 1.00
N GLY A 178 -28.90 -17.96 0.99
CA GLY A 178 -28.93 -17.06 -0.16
C GLY A 178 -27.86 -17.22 -1.25
N GLY A 179 -28.26 -17.67 -2.41
CA GLY A 179 -27.49 -17.65 -3.65
C GLY A 179 -26.35 -18.66 -3.81
N GLY A 180 -25.69 -19.07 -2.73
CA GLY A 180 -24.66 -20.10 -2.75
C GLY A 180 -23.47 -19.82 -3.69
N ARG A 181 -22.83 -20.88 -4.17
CA ARG A 181 -21.65 -20.84 -5.01
C ARG A 181 -21.92 -20.16 -6.37
N ALA A 182 -23.10 -20.44 -6.97
CA ALA A 182 -23.50 -19.79 -8.21
C ALA A 182 -23.54 -18.27 -8.08
N TYR A 183 -24.12 -17.74 -7.01
CA TYR A 183 -24.17 -16.31 -6.77
C TYR A 183 -22.78 -15.69 -6.58
N ASN A 184 -21.90 -16.37 -5.88
CA ASN A 184 -20.53 -15.87 -5.66
C ASN A 184 -19.72 -15.79 -6.97
N MET A 185 -19.91 -16.74 -7.88
CA MET A 185 -19.15 -16.80 -9.14
C MET A 185 -19.80 -16.04 -10.30
N LEU A 186 -21.13 -15.98 -10.35
CA LEU A 186 -21.85 -15.54 -11.54
C LEU A 186 -22.57 -14.19 -11.39
N SER A 187 -22.70 -13.67 -10.16
CA SER A 187 -23.36 -12.39 -9.93
C SER A 187 -22.43 -11.21 -10.22
N ARG A 188 -22.84 -10.29 -11.09
CA ARG A 188 -22.11 -9.05 -11.36
C ARG A 188 -22.11 -8.06 -10.18
N THR A 189 -23.09 -8.14 -9.28
CA THR A 189 -23.24 -7.23 -8.14
C THR A 189 -22.56 -7.72 -6.86
N ARG A 190 -21.97 -8.92 -6.89
CA ARG A 190 -21.34 -9.50 -5.71
C ARG A 190 -20.04 -8.78 -5.37
N THR A 191 -19.93 -8.22 -4.17
CA THR A 191 -18.72 -7.56 -3.65
C THR A 191 -17.59 -8.55 -3.37
N ARG A 192 -17.92 -9.74 -2.86
CA ARG A 192 -16.96 -10.85 -2.71
C ARG A 192 -17.20 -11.85 -3.85
N TRP A 193 -16.68 -11.52 -5.01
CA TRP A 193 -16.79 -12.35 -6.19
C TRP A 193 -15.62 -13.34 -6.26
N ASP A 194 -15.94 -14.59 -6.60
CA ASP A 194 -14.96 -15.65 -6.75
C ASP A 194 -14.84 -16.04 -8.21
N PHE A 195 -13.62 -16.04 -8.76
CA PHE A 195 -13.37 -16.60 -10.09
C PHE A 195 -13.70 -18.11 -10.04
N PRO A 196 -14.48 -18.63 -11.01
CA PRO A 196 -14.86 -20.05 -11.03
C PRO A 196 -13.63 -20.93 -11.15
N ASP A 197 -13.58 -22.00 -10.36
CA ASP A 197 -12.60 -23.07 -10.56
C ASP A 197 -12.96 -23.90 -11.81
N GLU A 198 -11.99 -24.64 -12.32
CA GLU A 198 -12.11 -25.40 -13.56
C GLU A 198 -13.25 -26.43 -13.51
N GLU A 199 -13.41 -27.13 -12.37
CA GLU A 199 -14.45 -28.14 -12.20
C GLU A 199 -15.84 -27.52 -12.30
N ASN A 200 -16.08 -26.43 -11.59
CA ASN A 200 -17.38 -25.76 -11.60
C ASN A 200 -17.66 -25.11 -12.97
N TYR A 201 -16.64 -24.50 -13.60
CA TYR A 201 -16.81 -23.93 -14.91
C TYR A 201 -17.17 -25.00 -15.97
N LYS A 202 -16.50 -26.15 -15.97
CA LYS A 202 -16.85 -27.29 -16.83
C LYS A 202 -18.26 -27.82 -16.58
N LYS A 203 -18.74 -27.79 -15.32
CA LYS A 203 -20.14 -28.11 -15.01
C LYS A 203 -21.11 -27.12 -15.64
N LEU A 204 -20.81 -25.84 -15.58
CA LEU A 204 -21.61 -24.78 -16.20
C LEU A 204 -21.64 -24.93 -17.73
N GLN A 205 -20.54 -25.27 -18.37
CA GLN A 205 -20.44 -25.49 -19.82
C GLN A 205 -21.35 -26.63 -20.33
N LYS A 206 -21.64 -27.63 -19.49
CA LYS A 206 -22.58 -28.72 -19.86
C LYS A 206 -24.01 -28.24 -20.13
N SER A 207 -24.35 -27.03 -19.74
CA SER A 207 -25.63 -26.40 -20.08
C SER A 207 -25.75 -25.97 -21.55
N GLY A 208 -24.66 -26.04 -22.32
CA GLY A 208 -24.56 -25.52 -23.68
C GLY A 208 -24.33 -24.01 -23.76
N ARG A 209 -24.15 -23.36 -22.59
CA ARG A 209 -23.72 -21.96 -22.42
C ARG A 209 -22.26 -21.90 -22.00
N PHE A 210 -21.76 -20.73 -21.69
CA PHE A 210 -20.37 -20.51 -21.27
C PHE A 210 -19.37 -20.95 -22.35
N GLN A 211 -19.48 -20.29 -23.53
CA GLN A 211 -18.78 -20.68 -24.76
C GLN A 211 -17.27 -20.50 -24.73
N LYS A 212 -16.73 -19.58 -23.91
CA LYS A 212 -15.28 -19.44 -23.74
C LYS A 212 -14.72 -20.72 -23.12
N SER A 213 -13.55 -21.20 -23.58
CA SER A 213 -12.86 -22.27 -22.86
C SER A 213 -12.41 -21.79 -21.48
N TYR A 214 -12.24 -22.73 -20.54
CA TYR A 214 -11.74 -22.35 -19.20
C TYR A 214 -10.36 -21.70 -19.28
N GLU A 215 -9.50 -22.20 -20.16
CA GLU A 215 -8.14 -21.69 -20.38
C GLU A 215 -8.17 -20.25 -20.90
N GLN A 216 -9.08 -19.92 -21.81
CA GLN A 216 -9.27 -18.56 -22.31
C GLN A 216 -9.71 -17.63 -21.16
N LEU A 217 -10.74 -18.03 -20.44
CA LEU A 217 -11.29 -17.24 -19.33
C LEU A 217 -10.25 -17.02 -18.22
N LYS A 218 -9.49 -18.07 -17.89
CA LYS A 218 -8.42 -18.03 -16.91
C LYS A 218 -7.29 -17.11 -17.35
N LYS A 219 -6.90 -17.16 -18.62
CA LYS A 219 -5.88 -16.28 -19.18
C LYS A 219 -6.30 -14.80 -19.11
N GLU A 220 -7.55 -14.50 -19.47
CA GLU A 220 -8.09 -13.14 -19.34
C GLU A 220 -8.07 -12.67 -17.86
N TYR A 221 -8.49 -13.52 -16.94
CA TYR A 221 -8.46 -13.23 -15.52
C TYR A 221 -7.04 -12.97 -14.98
N GLU A 222 -6.09 -13.85 -15.31
CA GLU A 222 -4.70 -13.72 -14.88
C GLU A 222 -4.03 -12.48 -15.47
N GLN A 223 -4.36 -12.13 -16.71
CA GLN A 223 -3.87 -10.92 -17.35
C GLN A 223 -4.39 -9.67 -16.65
N LEU A 224 -5.70 -9.54 -16.46
CA LEU A 224 -6.32 -8.42 -15.76
C LEU A 224 -5.80 -8.31 -14.33
N LYS A 225 -5.68 -9.44 -13.63
CA LYS A 225 -5.12 -9.49 -12.29
C LYS A 225 -3.69 -8.94 -12.25
N LYS A 226 -2.83 -9.38 -13.18
CA LYS A 226 -1.44 -8.92 -13.28
C LYS A 226 -1.34 -7.44 -13.63
N GLU A 227 -2.16 -6.96 -14.56
CA GLU A 227 -2.21 -5.55 -14.93
C GLU A 227 -2.58 -4.70 -13.71
N TYR A 228 -3.56 -5.14 -12.95
CA TYR A 228 -4.02 -4.46 -11.76
C TYR A 228 -2.98 -4.50 -10.63
N GLU A 229 -2.34 -5.66 -10.40
CA GLU A 229 -1.23 -5.79 -9.44
C GLU A 229 -0.04 -4.89 -9.79
N ASN A 230 0.25 -4.71 -11.08
CA ASN A 230 1.31 -3.79 -11.53
C ASN A 230 0.97 -2.31 -11.28
N MET A 231 -0.31 -1.96 -11.22
CA MET A 231 -0.75 -0.60 -10.87
C MET A 231 -0.76 -0.35 -9.37
N MET A 232 -0.74 -1.40 -8.56
CA MET A 232 -0.75 -1.29 -7.11
C MET A 232 0.63 -1.04 -6.54
N ARG A 233 0.63 -0.48 -5.34
CA ARG A 233 1.83 -0.32 -4.54
C ARG A 233 2.46 -1.68 -4.22
N PRO A 234 3.75 -1.90 -4.55
CA PRO A 234 4.45 -3.12 -4.17
C PRO A 234 4.71 -3.13 -2.66
N PHE A 235 3.94 -3.90 -1.93
CA PHE A 235 4.10 -4.07 -0.49
C PHE A 235 3.74 -5.50 -0.08
N ASN A 236 4.59 -6.10 0.75
CA ASN A 236 4.22 -7.30 1.48
C ASN A 236 4.70 -7.19 2.95
N ASN A 237 4.03 -7.87 3.84
CA ASN A 237 4.41 -7.97 5.25
C ASN A 237 4.66 -9.44 5.62
N GLU A 238 5.46 -10.15 4.83
CA GLU A 238 5.77 -11.58 5.04
C GLU A 238 6.47 -11.83 6.37
N ARG A 239 7.14 -10.83 6.93
CA ARG A 239 7.82 -10.92 8.22
C ARG A 239 6.92 -10.52 9.40
N PHE A 240 5.68 -10.16 9.16
CA PHE A 240 4.69 -9.79 10.18
C PHE A 240 5.16 -8.69 11.14
N TYR A 241 5.87 -7.68 10.63
CA TYR A 241 6.24 -6.52 11.41
C TYR A 241 4.99 -5.68 11.76
N GLY A 242 4.93 -5.24 13.01
CA GLY A 242 4.01 -4.20 13.46
C GLY A 242 4.56 -2.80 13.19
N ASP A 243 3.87 -1.80 13.73
CA ASP A 243 4.24 -0.38 13.64
C ASP A 243 5.37 0.05 14.60
N VAL A 244 5.85 -0.86 15.43
CA VAL A 244 7.02 -0.67 16.29
C VAL A 244 8.18 -1.52 15.78
N ILE A 245 9.22 -0.85 15.28
CA ILE A 245 10.44 -1.48 14.78
C ILE A 245 11.53 -1.39 15.85
N ARG A 246 12.11 -2.53 16.21
CA ARG A 246 13.19 -2.64 17.20
C ARG A 246 14.44 -3.14 16.52
N ILE A 247 15.26 -2.21 16.06
CA ILE A 247 16.51 -2.50 15.36
C ILE A 247 17.59 -1.58 15.92
N PRO A 248 18.82 -2.09 16.20
CA PRO A 248 19.92 -1.23 16.58
C PRO A 248 20.24 -0.27 15.44
N ASN A 249 20.46 1.00 15.78
CA ASN A 249 21.00 1.95 14.82
C ASN A 249 22.48 1.58 14.56
N TYR A 250 22.93 1.72 13.33
CA TYR A 250 24.33 1.45 13.00
C TYR A 250 25.21 2.51 13.67
N GLU A 251 26.05 2.11 14.59
CA GLU A 251 27.14 2.99 15.07
C GLU A 251 28.27 2.92 14.05
N THR A 252 28.50 4.02 13.37
CA THR A 252 29.72 4.23 12.59
C THR A 252 30.88 4.36 13.58
N GLY A 253 31.57 3.30 13.83
CA GLY A 253 32.77 3.36 14.65
C GLY A 253 33.21 2.01 15.16
N ASN A 254 33.92 1.36 14.36
CA ASN A 254 35.02 0.40 14.56
C ASN A 254 35.05 -0.60 13.43
N HIS A 255 35.63 -0.17 12.34
CA HIS A 255 36.28 -1.05 11.39
C HIS A 255 37.76 -0.67 11.29
#